data_a966e503c5d9520a38ebae4484ad79e6
#
_entry.id   a966e503c5d9520a38ebae4484ad79e6
#
_cell.length_a   1.000
_cell.length_b   1.000
_cell.length_c   1.000
_cell.angle_alpha   90.00
_cell.angle_beta   90.00
_cell.angle_gamma   90.00
#
_symmetry.space_group_name_H-M   'P 1'
#
loop_
_entity.id
_entity.type
_entity.pdbx_description
1 polymer ?
#
loop_
_entity_poly.entity_id
_entity_poly.type
_entity_poly.pdbx_seq_one_letter_code
_entity_poly.pdbx_strand_id
1 'polypeptide(L)'
;MAVSVFELFKIGIGPSSSHTVGPMLAAHTFVKRLESLDLLNRVERLHVTLYGSLAYTGRGHGTDKAVLLGLSGELPDQVDPDNIDNIVQKIRDDGLIRLAGHRQTAFTEKDDLLFNKRESLPHHTNGMRFAAFDKNGESLIQRDYYSVGGGFVVNLDQAESDRIVKDTTVLPYPFSSGAELLAICAANKLSIADVMLANEKVWRSEKEIREGLLKIWGAMHSCIKRGCAASGELPGGLRVHRRAPSLYRELSQSSELADRDALKIIDWVNLYALAVNEENAAGGRVVTAPTNGAAGIIPAVLNYYLNFTHHSNEDGVIEFLLTAGAIGILYVLNASISGAEVGCQGEVGVACSMAAGALTAVLGGSVTQVENAAEIGMEHNLGLTCDPVGGLVQIPCIERNAMGSIKAINAQRLAMQAEGKQKVSLDKVIKTMRDTGADMKKRYKETSRGGLAVNVIEC
;
A
#
# COMPACT_ATOMS: atom_id res chain seq x y z
N MET A 1 -19.65 7.19 -3.26
CA MET A 1 -18.29 7.76 -3.05
C MET A 1 -17.52 7.51 -4.33
N ALA A 2 -16.98 8.55 -4.94
CA ALA A 2 -16.07 8.40 -6.07
C ALA A 2 -14.65 8.15 -5.53
N VAL A 3 -13.96 7.15 -6.05
CA VAL A 3 -12.58 6.79 -5.70
C VAL A 3 -11.80 6.66 -7.00
N SER A 4 -10.70 7.38 -7.10
CA SER A 4 -9.82 7.34 -8.27
C SER A 4 -8.86 6.15 -8.20
N VAL A 5 -8.47 5.58 -9.35
CA VAL A 5 -7.41 4.57 -9.44
C VAL A 5 -6.09 5.08 -8.85
N PHE A 6 -5.82 6.37 -8.95
CA PHE A 6 -4.64 7.03 -8.40
C PHE A 6 -4.66 7.15 -6.87
N GLU A 7 -5.80 6.90 -6.23
CA GLU A 7 -5.88 6.79 -4.77
C GLU A 7 -5.51 5.40 -4.25
N LEU A 8 -5.63 4.38 -5.11
CA LEU A 8 -5.20 3.00 -4.79
C LEU A 8 -3.72 2.78 -5.10
N PHE A 9 -3.23 3.37 -6.21
CA PHE A 9 -1.84 3.24 -6.63
C PHE A 9 -1.09 4.53 -6.35
N LYS A 10 -0.44 4.61 -5.20
CA LYS A 10 0.34 5.78 -4.78
C LYS A 10 1.83 5.46 -4.78
N ILE A 11 2.61 6.27 -5.48
CA ILE A 11 4.07 6.22 -5.37
C ILE A 11 4.44 6.75 -3.98
N GLY A 12 5.32 6.04 -3.27
CA GLY A 12 5.75 6.42 -1.94
C GLY A 12 7.01 5.69 -1.53
N ILE A 13 7.20 5.58 -0.23
CA ILE A 13 8.33 4.88 0.38
C ILE A 13 7.84 3.77 1.31
N GLY A 14 8.68 2.73 1.48
CA GLY A 14 8.44 1.67 2.46
C GLY A 14 8.71 2.12 3.90
N PRO A 15 8.46 1.23 4.89
CA PRO A 15 7.89 -0.11 4.68
C PRO A 15 6.36 -0.20 4.75
N SER A 16 5.63 0.84 5.23
CA SER A 16 4.20 0.72 5.53
C SER A 16 3.39 1.91 5.02
N SER A 17 2.27 1.66 4.35
CA SER A 17 1.33 2.72 3.95
C SER A 17 0.70 3.40 5.16
N SER A 18 0.34 2.65 6.22
CA SER A 18 -0.32 3.18 7.41
C SER A 18 0.65 3.75 8.45
N HIS A 19 1.88 3.20 8.55
CA HIS A 19 2.84 3.57 9.60
C HIS A 19 4.00 4.43 9.08
N THR A 20 4.18 4.58 7.77
CA THR A 20 5.23 5.42 7.15
C THR A 20 4.61 6.51 6.29
N VAL A 21 3.92 6.12 5.19
CA VAL A 21 3.35 7.09 4.23
C VAL A 21 2.31 7.99 4.89
N GLY A 22 1.35 7.41 5.64
CA GLY A 22 0.32 8.16 6.35
C GLY A 22 0.89 9.18 7.36
N PRO A 23 1.74 8.78 8.31
CA PRO A 23 2.39 9.72 9.23
C PRO A 23 3.20 10.83 8.54
N MET A 24 3.91 10.51 7.44
CA MET A 24 4.65 11.52 6.68
C MET A 24 3.71 12.55 6.05
N LEU A 25 2.60 12.08 5.44
CA LEU A 25 1.57 12.97 4.87
C LEU A 25 0.86 13.80 5.95
N ALA A 26 0.55 13.21 7.12
CA ALA A 26 -0.05 13.93 8.24
C ALA A 26 0.86 15.06 8.74
N ALA A 27 2.14 14.77 8.93
CA ALA A 27 3.15 15.75 9.34
C ALA A 27 3.31 16.86 8.30
N HIS A 28 3.40 16.51 7.02
CA HIS A 28 3.44 17.47 5.91
C HIS A 28 2.17 18.35 5.89
N THR A 29 1.00 17.76 6.01
CA THR A 29 -0.29 18.48 6.04
C THR A 29 -0.35 19.45 7.22
N PHE A 30 0.18 19.06 8.38
CA PHE A 30 0.21 19.93 9.56
C PHE A 30 1.09 21.16 9.33
N VAL A 31 2.31 21.02 8.79
CA VAL A 31 3.18 22.18 8.53
C VAL A 31 2.61 23.07 7.41
N LYS A 32 1.99 22.50 6.39
CA LYS A 32 1.24 23.27 5.37
C LYS A 32 0.07 24.04 5.97
N ARG A 33 -0.60 23.49 6.97
CA ARG A 33 -1.64 24.19 7.72
C ARG A 33 -1.09 25.36 8.50
N LEU A 34 0.07 25.22 9.14
CA LEU A 34 0.75 26.32 9.82
C LEU A 34 1.11 27.45 8.84
N GLU A 35 1.57 27.12 7.63
CA GLU A 35 1.83 28.11 6.57
C GLU A 35 0.55 28.84 6.17
N SER A 36 -0.51 28.10 5.87
CA SER A 36 -1.78 28.67 5.41
C SER A 36 -2.47 29.58 6.43
N LEU A 37 -2.17 29.42 7.71
CA LEU A 37 -2.67 30.24 8.82
C LEU A 37 -1.70 31.35 9.23
N ASP A 38 -0.57 31.50 8.54
CA ASP A 38 0.51 32.46 8.86
C ASP A 38 1.08 32.28 10.29
N LEU A 39 1.07 31.03 10.78
CA LEU A 39 1.56 30.68 12.12
C LEU A 39 2.98 30.15 12.13
N LEU A 40 3.52 29.69 10.98
CA LEU A 40 4.78 28.96 10.90
C LEU A 40 5.95 29.74 11.53
N ASN A 41 6.03 31.05 11.31
CA ASN A 41 7.08 31.91 11.84
C ASN A 41 6.98 32.16 13.35
N ARG A 42 5.83 31.83 13.96
CA ARG A 42 5.59 31.96 15.41
C ARG A 42 5.92 30.68 16.18
N VAL A 43 6.14 29.55 15.47
CA VAL A 43 6.44 28.27 16.11
C VAL A 43 7.82 28.30 16.75
N GLU A 44 7.89 28.11 18.05
CA GLU A 44 9.13 27.94 18.81
C GLU A 44 9.31 26.49 19.29
N ARG A 45 8.21 25.76 19.51
CA ARG A 45 8.23 24.35 19.88
C ARG A 45 7.11 23.59 19.19
N LEU A 46 7.38 22.32 18.88
CA LEU A 46 6.44 21.43 18.26
C LEU A 46 6.43 20.07 18.97
N HIS A 47 5.26 19.56 19.30
CA HIS A 47 5.10 18.22 19.88
C HIS A 47 4.30 17.33 18.97
N VAL A 48 4.75 16.09 18.83
CA VAL A 48 4.04 15.03 18.13
C VAL A 48 3.83 13.85 19.07
N THR A 49 2.59 13.41 19.22
CA THR A 49 2.27 12.21 20.00
C THR A 49 1.61 11.17 19.10
N LEU A 50 2.20 9.98 19.06
CA LEU A 50 1.70 8.81 18.36
C LEU A 50 0.92 7.92 19.33
N TYR A 51 -0.22 7.40 18.90
CA TYR A 51 -1.13 6.60 19.72
C TYR A 51 -1.39 5.22 19.11
N GLY A 52 -1.90 4.30 19.93
CA GLY A 52 -2.38 3.00 19.52
C GLY A 52 -1.33 2.18 18.74
N SER A 53 -1.66 1.67 17.57
CA SER A 53 -0.76 0.84 16.76
C SER A 53 0.52 1.59 16.36
N LEU A 54 0.43 2.87 16.01
CA LEU A 54 1.60 3.70 15.72
C LEU A 54 2.58 3.79 16.90
N ALA A 55 2.07 3.82 18.12
CA ALA A 55 2.93 3.84 19.30
C ALA A 55 3.60 2.49 19.58
N TYR A 56 2.92 1.37 19.25
CA TYR A 56 3.46 0.03 19.50
C TYR A 56 4.48 -0.41 18.46
N THR A 57 4.19 -0.23 17.19
CA THR A 57 4.97 -0.79 16.07
C THR A 57 5.65 0.27 15.21
N GLY A 58 5.38 1.56 15.46
CA GLY A 58 5.83 2.66 14.60
C GLY A 58 7.35 2.75 14.43
N ARG A 59 8.15 2.48 15.47
CA ARG A 59 9.62 2.50 15.34
C ARG A 59 10.11 1.45 14.34
N GLY A 60 9.54 0.24 14.37
CA GLY A 60 9.87 -0.82 13.42
C GLY A 60 9.47 -0.50 11.98
N HIS A 61 8.49 0.38 11.81
CA HIS A 61 8.01 0.84 10.51
C HIS A 61 8.57 2.22 10.10
N GLY A 62 9.54 2.78 10.84
CA GLY A 62 10.14 4.08 10.55
C GLY A 62 9.17 5.26 10.68
N THR A 63 8.15 5.16 11.54
CA THR A 63 7.19 6.25 11.76
C THR A 63 7.87 7.51 12.31
N ASP A 64 8.89 7.36 13.15
CA ASP A 64 9.74 8.44 13.62
C ASP A 64 10.39 9.20 12.46
N LYS A 65 11.07 8.49 11.57
CA LYS A 65 11.69 9.07 10.36
C LYS A 65 10.63 9.75 9.48
N ALA A 66 9.49 9.09 9.26
CA ALA A 66 8.40 9.60 8.43
C ALA A 66 7.84 10.94 8.96
N VAL A 67 7.64 11.05 10.27
CA VAL A 67 7.20 12.29 10.92
C VAL A 67 8.25 13.41 10.72
N LEU A 68 9.52 13.13 10.95
CA LEU A 68 10.59 14.12 10.76
C LEU A 68 10.66 14.62 9.31
N LEU A 69 10.57 13.71 8.34
CA LEU A 69 10.57 14.06 6.92
C LEU A 69 9.35 14.92 6.55
N GLY A 70 8.15 14.52 6.96
CA GLY A 70 6.92 15.27 6.68
C GLY A 70 6.93 16.66 7.31
N LEU A 71 7.38 16.81 8.55
CA LEU A 71 7.57 18.12 9.20
C LEU A 71 8.59 18.98 8.46
N SER A 72 9.62 18.36 7.87
CA SER A 72 10.63 19.05 7.05
C SER A 72 10.11 19.47 5.67
N GLY A 73 8.86 19.12 5.33
CA GLY A 73 8.23 19.47 4.04
C GLY A 73 8.39 18.41 2.95
N GLU A 74 9.03 17.27 3.27
CA GLU A 74 9.16 16.17 2.31
C GLU A 74 7.84 15.45 2.07
N LEU A 75 7.66 14.91 0.85
CA LEU A 75 6.52 14.11 0.44
C LEU A 75 6.96 12.68 0.10
N PRO A 76 6.12 11.65 0.37
CA PRO A 76 6.50 10.25 0.14
C PRO A 76 6.83 9.91 -1.31
N ASP A 77 6.21 10.61 -2.28
CA ASP A 77 6.43 10.41 -3.72
C ASP A 77 7.62 11.21 -4.27
N GLN A 78 8.17 12.15 -3.50
CA GLN A 78 9.23 13.07 -3.93
C GLN A 78 10.56 12.85 -3.22
N VAL A 79 10.52 12.50 -1.92
CA VAL A 79 11.74 12.30 -1.13
C VAL A 79 12.66 11.26 -1.78
N ASP A 80 13.97 11.55 -1.82
CA ASP A 80 14.95 10.58 -2.27
C ASP A 80 15.20 9.52 -1.19
N PRO A 81 14.84 8.24 -1.42
CA PRO A 81 15.04 7.19 -0.43
C PRO A 81 16.49 7.00 0.02
N ASP A 82 17.45 7.27 -0.86
CA ASP A 82 18.89 7.13 -0.55
C ASP A 82 19.40 8.25 0.36
N ASN A 83 18.65 9.36 0.47
CA ASN A 83 19.02 10.49 1.31
C ASN A 83 18.25 10.58 2.64
N ILE A 84 17.26 9.71 2.86
CA ILE A 84 16.40 9.75 4.06
C ILE A 84 17.23 9.68 5.34
N ASP A 85 18.16 8.73 5.44
CA ASP A 85 18.96 8.54 6.65
C ASP A 85 19.87 9.74 6.93
N ASN A 86 20.40 10.39 5.90
CA ASN A 86 21.19 11.61 6.05
C ASN A 86 20.36 12.79 6.59
N ILE A 87 19.14 12.98 6.06
CA ILE A 87 18.23 14.04 6.53
C ILE A 87 17.88 13.82 8.00
N VAL A 88 17.46 12.61 8.33
CA VAL A 88 17.05 12.23 9.69
C VAL A 88 18.22 12.33 10.68
N GLN A 89 19.40 11.83 10.30
CA GLN A 89 20.59 11.89 11.16
C GLN A 89 21.00 13.34 11.44
N LYS A 90 20.94 14.19 10.44
CA LYS A 90 21.23 15.62 10.62
C LYS A 90 20.27 16.28 11.61
N ILE A 91 18.98 16.00 11.56
CA ILE A 91 17.99 16.51 12.53
C ILE A 91 18.35 16.04 13.95
N ARG A 92 18.76 14.78 14.11
CA ARG A 92 19.13 14.17 15.39
C ARG A 92 20.39 14.78 15.97
N ASP A 93 21.42 14.98 15.13
CA ASP A 93 22.70 15.52 15.56
C ASP A 93 22.60 17.01 15.91
N ASP A 94 21.89 17.79 15.11
CA ASP A 94 21.74 19.23 15.30
C ASP A 94 20.71 19.58 16.39
N GLY A 95 19.77 18.69 16.73
CA GLY A 95 18.61 18.99 17.58
C GLY A 95 17.68 20.06 17.00
N LEU A 96 17.70 20.20 15.69
CA LEU A 96 16.99 21.23 14.94
C LEU A 96 16.28 20.63 13.74
N ILE A 97 15.03 21.04 13.53
CA ILE A 97 14.25 20.69 12.34
C ILE A 97 13.92 21.94 11.51
N ARG A 98 13.89 21.80 10.19
CA ARG A 98 13.45 22.86 9.28
C ARG A 98 12.00 22.63 8.88
N LEU A 99 11.05 23.19 9.62
CA LEU A 99 9.62 23.08 9.31
C LEU A 99 9.32 23.61 7.90
N ALA A 100 8.59 22.83 7.12
CA ALA A 100 8.28 23.11 5.71
C ALA A 100 9.52 23.42 4.84
N GLY A 101 10.72 22.98 5.25
CA GLY A 101 11.98 23.20 4.55
C GLY A 101 12.70 24.53 4.83
N HIS A 102 12.07 25.48 5.56
CA HIS A 102 12.65 26.81 5.73
C HIS A 102 12.66 27.38 7.17
N ARG A 103 11.64 27.09 8.01
CA ARG A 103 11.63 27.59 9.40
C ARG A 103 12.40 26.66 10.33
N GLN A 104 13.55 27.09 10.83
CA GLN A 104 14.34 26.33 11.79
C GLN A 104 13.73 26.43 13.18
N THR A 105 13.55 25.27 13.84
CA THR A 105 12.92 25.14 15.16
C THR A 105 13.66 24.05 15.95
N ALA A 106 13.81 24.22 17.26
CA ALA A 106 14.36 23.18 18.15
C ALA A 106 13.44 21.96 18.15
N PHE A 107 14.03 20.78 18.01
CA PHE A 107 13.32 19.51 18.01
C PHE A 107 14.22 18.37 18.46
N THR A 108 13.82 17.66 19.52
CA THR A 108 14.48 16.45 19.97
C THR A 108 13.48 15.32 20.06
N GLU A 109 13.75 14.19 19.40
CA GLU A 109 12.81 13.06 19.38
C GLU A 109 12.42 12.57 20.77
N LYS A 110 13.34 12.66 21.76
CA LYS A 110 13.11 12.21 23.11
C LYS A 110 11.96 12.97 23.81
N ASP A 111 11.91 14.28 23.56
CA ASP A 111 11.01 15.19 24.28
C ASP A 111 9.82 15.64 23.41
N ASP A 112 9.99 15.63 22.08
CA ASP A 112 9.04 16.22 21.14
C ASP A 112 8.33 15.20 20.24
N LEU A 113 8.78 13.91 20.21
CA LEU A 113 8.10 12.81 19.51
C LEU A 113 7.78 11.66 20.47
N LEU A 114 6.57 11.65 21.00
CA LEU A 114 6.15 10.74 22.05
C LEU A 114 5.39 9.54 21.49
N PHE A 115 5.71 8.34 21.97
CA PHE A 115 5.02 7.09 21.67
C PHE A 115 4.12 6.69 22.85
N ASN A 116 2.87 7.17 22.86
CA ASN A 116 1.91 6.89 23.93
C ASN A 116 1.22 5.53 23.73
N LYS A 117 1.77 4.51 24.40
CA LYS A 117 1.23 3.12 24.36
C LYS A 117 0.04 2.90 25.30
N ARG A 118 -0.30 3.88 26.15
CA ARG A 118 -1.34 3.73 27.18
C ARG A 118 -2.71 4.17 26.69
N GLU A 119 -2.74 5.08 25.75
CA GLU A 119 -3.96 5.71 25.24
C GLU A 119 -4.15 5.44 23.74
N SER A 120 -5.37 5.58 23.28
CA SER A 120 -5.74 5.56 21.88
C SER A 120 -6.68 6.74 21.60
N LEU A 121 -6.56 7.36 20.44
CA LEU A 121 -7.52 8.35 19.99
C LEU A 121 -8.84 7.68 19.57
N PRO A 122 -9.99 8.41 19.63
CA PRO A 122 -11.31 7.76 19.54
C PRO A 122 -11.63 7.10 18.19
N HIS A 123 -11.18 7.68 17.07
CA HIS A 123 -11.70 7.34 15.75
C HIS A 123 -10.96 6.21 15.06
N HIS A 124 -9.64 6.06 15.30
CA HIS A 124 -8.84 5.00 14.68
C HIS A 124 -7.60 4.67 15.51
N THR A 125 -7.14 3.40 15.45
CA THR A 125 -5.96 2.93 16.18
C THR A 125 -4.65 3.60 15.77
N ASN A 126 -4.55 4.12 14.54
CA ASN A 126 -3.38 4.84 14.03
C ASN A 126 -3.54 6.35 14.18
N GLY A 127 -3.73 6.80 15.41
CA GLY A 127 -3.90 8.20 15.74
C GLY A 127 -2.59 8.95 15.97
N MET A 128 -2.55 10.22 15.59
CA MET A 128 -1.42 11.13 15.78
C MET A 128 -1.93 12.50 16.20
N ARG A 129 -1.28 13.11 17.17
CA ARG A 129 -1.54 14.50 17.60
C ARG A 129 -0.34 15.36 17.36
N PHE A 130 -0.52 16.46 16.65
CA PHE A 130 0.47 17.49 16.42
C PHE A 130 0.07 18.75 17.16
N ALA A 131 0.98 19.38 17.88
CA ALA A 131 0.75 20.64 18.60
C ALA A 131 1.95 21.56 18.40
N ALA A 132 1.69 22.83 18.07
CA ALA A 132 2.67 23.87 17.92
C ALA A 132 2.48 24.96 19.00
N PHE A 133 3.59 25.45 19.54
CA PHE A 133 3.61 26.41 20.65
C PHE A 133 4.47 27.61 20.28
N ASP A 134 4.11 28.77 20.81
CA ASP A 134 4.87 29.99 20.68
C ASP A 134 5.97 30.13 21.75
N LYS A 135 6.72 31.25 21.72
CA LYS A 135 7.80 31.57 22.65
C LYS A 135 7.38 31.64 24.13
N ASN A 136 6.09 31.82 24.42
CA ASN A 136 5.56 31.87 25.78
C ASN A 136 5.06 30.50 26.24
N GLY A 137 5.11 29.48 25.38
CA GLY A 137 4.56 28.15 25.61
C GLY A 137 3.05 28.08 25.41
N GLU A 138 2.42 29.11 24.81
CA GLU A 138 1.01 29.10 24.47
C GLU A 138 0.76 28.26 23.21
N SER A 139 -0.31 27.47 23.22
CA SER A 139 -0.68 26.63 22.07
C SER A 139 -1.17 27.51 20.91
N LEU A 140 -0.45 27.45 19.79
CA LEU A 140 -0.84 28.10 18.54
C LEU A 140 -1.92 27.28 17.83
N ILE A 141 -1.74 25.97 17.74
CA ILE A 141 -2.66 25.02 17.11
C ILE A 141 -2.38 23.61 17.59
N GLN A 142 -3.43 22.83 17.76
CA GLN A 142 -3.37 21.39 17.96
C GLN A 142 -4.32 20.71 16.98
N ARG A 143 -3.87 19.58 16.37
CA ARG A 143 -4.67 18.78 15.44
C ARG A 143 -4.40 17.30 15.60
N ASP A 144 -5.48 16.53 15.49
CA ASP A 144 -5.45 15.08 15.46
C ASP A 144 -5.60 14.60 14.01
N TYR A 145 -4.78 13.62 13.64
CA TYR A 145 -4.80 12.96 12.35
C TYR A 145 -4.85 11.45 12.54
N TYR A 146 -5.44 10.76 11.56
CA TYR A 146 -5.59 9.31 11.56
C TYR A 146 -5.12 8.74 10.24
N SER A 147 -4.22 7.76 10.29
CA SER A 147 -3.77 7.00 9.12
C SER A 147 -4.64 5.76 8.95
N VAL A 148 -5.58 5.80 8.00
CA VAL A 148 -6.64 4.78 7.87
C VAL A 148 -6.31 3.65 6.88
N GLY A 149 -5.03 3.50 6.51
CA GLY A 149 -4.56 2.49 5.56
C GLY A 149 -4.42 3.05 4.14
N GLY A 150 -3.75 2.32 3.25
CA GLY A 150 -3.55 2.72 1.84
C GLY A 150 -2.88 4.10 1.65
N GLY A 151 -2.23 4.66 2.68
CA GLY A 151 -1.69 6.02 2.64
C GLY A 151 -2.76 7.13 2.71
N PHE A 152 -3.97 6.81 3.17
CA PHE A 152 -5.01 7.81 3.43
C PHE A 152 -4.85 8.39 4.84
N VAL A 153 -5.00 9.71 4.93
CA VAL A 153 -4.96 10.45 6.19
C VAL A 153 -6.23 11.29 6.32
N VAL A 154 -6.89 11.19 7.47
CA VAL A 154 -8.05 12.00 7.82
C VAL A 154 -7.74 12.83 9.07
N ASN A 155 -8.28 14.05 9.14
CA ASN A 155 -8.23 14.89 10.34
C ASN A 155 -9.51 14.72 11.19
N LEU A 156 -9.58 15.39 12.36
CA LEU A 156 -10.70 15.26 13.27
C LEU A 156 -12.04 15.64 12.63
N ASP A 157 -12.07 16.76 11.87
CA ASP A 157 -13.28 17.24 11.21
C ASP A 157 -13.82 16.23 10.18
N GLN A 158 -12.90 15.46 9.57
CA GLN A 158 -13.21 14.40 8.59
C GLN A 158 -13.56 13.08 9.28
N ALA A 159 -12.95 12.78 10.43
CA ALA A 159 -13.19 11.54 11.18
C ALA A 159 -14.59 11.53 11.83
N GLU A 160 -15.09 12.70 12.29
CA GLU A 160 -16.44 12.85 12.85
C GLU A 160 -17.54 12.70 11.79
N SER A 161 -17.23 12.95 10.52
CA SER A 161 -18.17 12.72 9.42
C SER A 161 -18.29 11.25 8.98
N ASP A 162 -17.70 10.32 9.74
CA ASP A 162 -17.74 8.86 9.57
C ASP A 162 -17.18 8.33 8.24
N ARG A 163 -16.39 9.12 7.49
CA ARG A 163 -15.77 8.68 6.20
C ARG A 163 -14.60 9.57 5.78
N ILE A 164 -13.61 8.97 5.09
CA ILE A 164 -12.78 9.61 4.06
C ILE A 164 -13.63 10.67 3.34
N VAL A 165 -13.12 11.89 3.14
CA VAL A 165 -13.85 12.96 2.42
C VAL A 165 -14.56 12.32 1.24
N LYS A 166 -15.90 12.28 1.31
CA LYS A 166 -16.68 11.73 0.21
C LYS A 166 -16.48 12.65 -0.98
N ASP A 167 -15.70 12.20 -1.93
CA ASP A 167 -15.77 12.82 -3.24
C ASP A 167 -17.20 12.61 -3.77
N THR A 168 -17.93 13.73 -3.92
CA THR A 168 -19.31 13.75 -4.41
C THR A 168 -19.38 13.91 -5.92
N THR A 169 -18.24 13.81 -6.60
CA THR A 169 -18.16 13.86 -8.07
C THR A 169 -19.10 12.82 -8.68
N VAL A 170 -19.95 13.25 -9.59
CA VAL A 170 -20.87 12.38 -10.30
C VAL A 170 -20.08 11.63 -11.38
N LEU A 171 -19.98 10.33 -11.21
CA LEU A 171 -19.31 9.45 -12.18
C LEU A 171 -20.26 9.08 -13.32
N PRO A 172 -19.77 8.94 -14.57
CA PRO A 172 -20.56 8.42 -15.69
C PRO A 172 -21.12 7.02 -15.45
N TYR A 173 -20.32 6.16 -14.83
CA TYR A 173 -20.65 4.77 -14.54
C TYR A 173 -20.39 4.44 -13.06
N PRO A 174 -21.22 4.96 -12.13
CA PRO A 174 -21.04 4.69 -10.71
C PRO A 174 -21.34 3.23 -10.40
N PHE A 175 -20.51 2.58 -9.60
CA PHE A 175 -20.73 1.22 -9.10
C PHE A 175 -20.30 1.12 -7.64
N SER A 176 -20.99 0.29 -6.89
CA SER A 176 -20.69 0.00 -5.50
C SER A 176 -20.55 -1.51 -5.23
N SER A 177 -20.87 -2.34 -6.21
CA SER A 177 -20.76 -3.79 -6.14
C SER A 177 -20.24 -4.39 -7.45
N GLY A 178 -19.72 -5.61 -7.38
CA GLY A 178 -19.32 -6.39 -8.55
C GLY A 178 -20.50 -6.63 -9.49
N ALA A 179 -21.67 -6.92 -8.93
CA ALA A 179 -22.90 -7.12 -9.70
C ALA A 179 -23.29 -5.86 -10.50
N GLU A 180 -23.21 -4.67 -9.90
CA GLU A 180 -23.44 -3.40 -10.61
C GLU A 180 -22.41 -3.17 -11.71
N LEU A 181 -21.13 -3.40 -11.42
CA LEU A 181 -20.05 -3.27 -12.41
C LEU A 181 -20.28 -4.18 -13.62
N LEU A 182 -20.61 -5.46 -13.39
CA LEU A 182 -20.95 -6.41 -14.47
C LEU A 182 -22.18 -5.97 -15.28
N ALA A 183 -23.23 -5.46 -14.61
CA ALA A 183 -24.44 -4.96 -15.26
C ALA A 183 -24.13 -3.75 -16.16
N ILE A 184 -23.28 -2.80 -15.69
CA ILE A 184 -22.83 -1.63 -16.48
C ILE A 184 -22.07 -2.10 -17.71
N CYS A 185 -21.10 -3.02 -17.55
CA CYS A 185 -20.33 -3.57 -18.66
C CYS A 185 -21.24 -4.23 -19.71
N ALA A 186 -22.19 -5.04 -19.28
CA ALA A 186 -23.13 -5.74 -20.18
C ALA A 186 -24.07 -4.78 -20.93
N ALA A 187 -24.65 -3.79 -20.22
CA ALA A 187 -25.57 -2.82 -20.81
C ALA A 187 -24.92 -1.92 -21.85
N ASN A 188 -23.65 -1.55 -21.63
CA ASN A 188 -22.93 -0.59 -22.47
C ASN A 188 -21.91 -1.26 -23.42
N LYS A 189 -21.74 -2.58 -23.35
CA LYS A 189 -20.72 -3.35 -24.09
C LYS A 189 -19.30 -2.82 -23.85
N LEU A 190 -19.02 -2.49 -22.60
CA LEU A 190 -17.72 -1.98 -22.13
C LEU A 190 -16.94 -3.05 -21.38
N SER A 191 -15.63 -3.01 -21.45
CA SER A 191 -14.76 -3.71 -20.51
C SER A 191 -14.76 -3.01 -19.14
N ILE A 192 -14.24 -3.68 -18.11
CA ILE A 192 -14.06 -3.06 -16.78
C ILE A 192 -13.08 -1.88 -16.86
N ALA A 193 -12.02 -2.01 -17.66
CA ALA A 193 -11.07 -0.92 -17.89
C ALA A 193 -11.72 0.29 -18.56
N ASP A 194 -12.63 0.08 -19.55
CA ASP A 194 -13.35 1.17 -20.19
C ASP A 194 -14.26 1.92 -19.21
N VAL A 195 -14.95 1.21 -18.34
CA VAL A 195 -15.77 1.79 -17.25
C VAL A 195 -14.90 2.65 -16.35
N MET A 196 -13.75 2.13 -15.92
CA MET A 196 -12.82 2.89 -15.07
C MET A 196 -12.23 4.08 -15.79
N LEU A 197 -11.81 3.95 -17.05
CA LEU A 197 -11.28 5.05 -17.85
C LEU A 197 -12.33 6.17 -17.99
N ALA A 198 -13.59 5.80 -18.28
CA ALA A 198 -14.68 6.78 -18.37
C ALA A 198 -14.91 7.51 -17.03
N ASN A 199 -14.84 6.80 -15.91
CA ASN A 199 -14.96 7.40 -14.58
C ASN A 199 -13.77 8.31 -14.26
N GLU A 200 -12.53 7.91 -14.56
CA GLU A 200 -11.34 8.75 -14.33
C GLU A 200 -11.35 10.05 -15.13
N LYS A 201 -12.00 10.08 -16.29
CA LYS A 201 -12.09 11.28 -17.15
C LYS A 201 -12.84 12.46 -16.51
N VAL A 202 -13.53 12.26 -15.38
CA VAL A 202 -14.16 13.38 -14.64
C VAL A 202 -13.14 14.27 -13.92
N TRP A 203 -11.96 13.74 -13.62
CA TRP A 203 -10.89 14.46 -12.93
C TRP A 203 -9.71 14.84 -13.83
N ARG A 204 -9.48 14.08 -14.92
CA ARG A 204 -8.26 14.18 -15.75
C ARG A 204 -8.59 13.91 -17.21
N SER A 205 -7.80 14.44 -18.12
CA SER A 205 -7.85 14.04 -19.53
C SER A 205 -7.36 12.59 -19.68
N GLU A 206 -7.78 11.93 -20.74
CA GLU A 206 -7.31 10.56 -21.07
C GLU A 206 -5.79 10.48 -21.18
N LYS A 207 -5.16 11.53 -21.74
CA LYS A 207 -3.71 11.61 -21.85
C LYS A 207 -3.05 11.60 -20.46
N GLU A 208 -3.54 12.42 -19.53
CA GLU A 208 -3.01 12.48 -18.16
C GLU A 208 -3.22 11.16 -17.41
N ILE A 209 -4.36 10.47 -17.64
CA ILE A 209 -4.62 9.16 -17.05
C ILE A 209 -3.58 8.15 -17.56
N ARG A 210 -3.36 8.06 -18.85
CA ARG A 210 -2.41 7.15 -19.46
C ARG A 210 -0.97 7.42 -18.99
N GLU A 211 -0.53 8.67 -19.04
CA GLU A 211 0.79 9.08 -18.56
C GLU A 211 0.97 8.79 -17.06
N GLY A 212 -0.06 9.02 -16.26
CA GLY A 212 -0.05 8.75 -14.83
C GLY A 212 0.06 7.26 -14.52
N LEU A 213 -0.69 6.39 -15.22
CA LEU A 213 -0.63 4.94 -15.03
C LEU A 213 0.73 4.38 -15.50
N LEU A 214 1.27 4.87 -16.60
CA LEU A 214 2.62 4.48 -17.07
C LEU A 214 3.70 4.97 -16.10
N LYS A 215 3.55 6.14 -15.48
CA LYS A 215 4.45 6.62 -14.42
C LYS A 215 4.41 5.68 -13.19
N ILE A 216 3.21 5.21 -12.80
CA ILE A 216 3.05 4.23 -11.72
C ILE A 216 3.76 2.93 -12.07
N TRP A 217 3.55 2.40 -13.29
CA TRP A 217 4.28 1.22 -13.76
C TRP A 217 5.79 1.44 -13.78
N GLY A 218 6.25 2.58 -14.26
CA GLY A 218 7.67 2.94 -14.27
C GLY A 218 8.29 2.89 -12.88
N ALA A 219 7.58 3.36 -11.85
CA ALA A 219 8.02 3.27 -10.46
C ALA A 219 8.05 1.81 -9.95
N MET A 220 7.04 0.99 -10.27
CA MET A 220 7.00 -0.44 -9.95
C MET A 220 8.17 -1.20 -10.58
N HIS A 221 8.41 -0.96 -11.88
CA HIS A 221 9.48 -1.62 -12.62
C HIS A 221 10.88 -1.20 -12.13
N SER A 222 11.06 0.08 -11.81
CA SER A 222 12.30 0.57 -11.21
C SER A 222 12.55 -0.04 -9.84
N CYS A 223 11.51 -0.25 -9.05
CA CYS A 223 11.59 -0.93 -7.75
C CYS A 223 12.06 -2.39 -7.92
N ILE A 224 11.51 -3.14 -8.89
CA ILE A 224 11.98 -4.51 -9.20
C ILE A 224 13.47 -4.49 -9.55
N LYS A 225 13.90 -3.61 -10.47
CA LYS A 225 15.30 -3.50 -10.89
C LYS A 225 16.23 -3.22 -9.72
N ARG A 226 15.85 -2.27 -8.88
CA ARG A 226 16.62 -1.91 -7.69
C ARG A 226 16.72 -3.07 -6.71
N GLY A 227 15.61 -3.78 -6.42
CA GLY A 227 15.60 -4.93 -5.53
C GLY A 227 16.43 -6.11 -6.06
N CYS A 228 16.48 -6.32 -7.38
CA CYS A 228 17.36 -7.32 -8.00
C CYS A 228 18.87 -6.97 -7.90
N ALA A 229 19.20 -5.70 -7.69
CA ALA A 229 20.59 -5.24 -7.57
C ALA A 229 21.05 -5.05 -6.11
N ALA A 230 20.15 -4.70 -5.20
CA ALA A 230 20.47 -4.35 -3.83
C ALA A 230 20.70 -5.59 -2.96
N SER A 231 21.90 -5.73 -2.37
CA SER A 231 22.29 -6.84 -1.51
C SER A 231 22.40 -6.42 -0.04
N GLY A 232 22.63 -7.39 0.84
CA GLY A 232 22.85 -7.17 2.26
C GLY A 232 21.68 -7.60 3.14
N GLU A 233 21.64 -7.10 4.38
CA GLU A 233 20.59 -7.37 5.36
C GLU A 233 19.52 -6.30 5.34
N LEU A 234 18.29 -6.68 5.62
CA LEU A 234 17.18 -5.76 5.80
C LEU A 234 17.28 -5.07 7.18
N PRO A 235 16.84 -3.80 7.29
CA PRO A 235 16.90 -3.06 8.56
C PRO A 235 15.95 -3.64 9.60
N GLY A 236 16.18 -3.33 10.90
CA GLY A 236 15.25 -3.65 12.00
C GLY A 236 15.68 -4.81 12.90
N GLY A 237 16.84 -5.43 12.66
CA GLY A 237 17.47 -6.36 13.60
C GLY A 237 17.11 -7.84 13.45
N LEU A 238 16.16 -8.22 12.57
CA LEU A 238 15.83 -9.63 12.30
C LEU A 238 16.91 -10.38 11.49
N ARG A 239 17.96 -9.67 11.01
CA ARG A 239 19.05 -10.20 10.18
C ARG A 239 18.57 -10.97 8.94
N VAL A 240 17.46 -10.51 8.34
CA VAL A 240 16.95 -11.10 7.10
C VAL A 240 17.82 -10.65 5.94
N HIS A 241 18.46 -11.60 5.27
CA HIS A 241 19.25 -11.32 4.07
C HIS A 241 18.35 -11.15 2.85
N ARG A 242 18.67 -10.18 1.98
CA ARG A 242 18.02 -10.03 0.68
C ARG A 242 18.30 -11.23 -0.20
N ARG A 243 17.27 -11.83 -0.77
CA ARG A 243 17.31 -13.03 -1.62
C ARG A 243 17.24 -12.71 -3.11
N ALA A 244 16.57 -11.59 -3.45
CA ALA A 244 16.33 -11.22 -4.84
C ALA A 244 17.61 -11.12 -5.68
N PRO A 245 18.73 -10.52 -5.23
CA PRO A 245 19.94 -10.42 -6.06
C PRO A 245 20.60 -11.76 -6.38
N SER A 246 20.58 -12.71 -5.45
CA SER A 246 21.12 -14.05 -5.70
C SER A 246 20.25 -14.84 -6.67
N LEU A 247 18.93 -14.81 -6.46
CA LEU A 247 17.97 -15.47 -7.34
C LEU A 247 18.00 -14.85 -8.76
N TYR A 248 18.13 -13.53 -8.87
CA TYR A 248 18.27 -12.87 -10.18
C TYR A 248 19.50 -13.34 -10.94
N ARG A 249 20.65 -13.46 -10.26
CA ARG A 249 21.89 -13.96 -10.88
C ARG A 249 21.73 -15.40 -11.35
N GLU A 250 21.16 -16.26 -10.52
CA GLU A 250 20.91 -17.66 -10.84
C GLU A 250 20.01 -17.80 -12.07
N LEU A 251 18.86 -17.13 -12.07
CA LEU A 251 17.91 -17.20 -13.19
C LEU A 251 18.46 -16.58 -14.50
N SER A 252 19.31 -15.54 -14.38
CA SER A 252 19.92 -14.89 -15.55
C SER A 252 21.09 -15.67 -16.15
N GLN A 253 21.74 -16.56 -15.37
CA GLN A 253 22.89 -17.34 -15.80
C GLN A 253 22.53 -18.80 -16.14
N SER A 254 21.24 -19.16 -16.08
CA SER A 254 20.80 -20.53 -16.29
C SER A 254 21.17 -21.06 -17.69
N SER A 255 21.69 -22.28 -17.74
CA SER A 255 22.05 -22.97 -18.97
C SER A 255 20.83 -23.50 -19.73
N GLU A 256 20.99 -23.85 -21.04
CA GLU A 256 19.97 -24.50 -21.86
C GLU A 256 19.29 -25.72 -21.22
N LEU A 257 20.02 -26.45 -20.34
CA LEU A 257 19.46 -27.58 -19.59
C LEU A 257 18.45 -27.15 -18.52
N ALA A 258 18.65 -25.98 -17.91
CA ALA A 258 17.70 -25.40 -16.94
C ALA A 258 16.45 -24.79 -17.62
N ASP A 259 16.50 -24.52 -18.93
CA ASP A 259 15.34 -24.04 -19.70
C ASP A 259 14.29 -25.16 -19.93
N ARG A 260 14.58 -26.40 -19.56
CA ARG A 260 13.62 -27.52 -19.58
C ARG A 260 12.70 -27.55 -18.37
N ASP A 261 12.98 -26.77 -17.32
CA ASP A 261 12.11 -26.68 -16.16
C ASP A 261 10.91 -25.75 -16.47
N ALA A 262 9.75 -26.36 -16.72
CA ALA A 262 8.50 -25.64 -16.97
C ALA A 262 8.06 -24.75 -15.80
N LEU A 263 8.56 -24.98 -14.59
CA LEU A 263 8.24 -24.20 -13.39
C LEU A 263 9.16 -22.98 -13.20
N LYS A 264 10.19 -22.82 -13.99
CA LYS A 264 11.13 -21.68 -13.92
C LYS A 264 10.43 -20.30 -13.98
N ILE A 265 9.28 -20.22 -14.63
CA ILE A 265 8.45 -19.02 -14.65
C ILE A 265 7.99 -18.64 -13.24
N ILE A 266 7.72 -19.62 -12.38
CA ILE A 266 7.35 -19.40 -10.97
C ILE A 266 8.49 -18.69 -10.24
N ASP A 267 9.74 -19.09 -10.49
CA ASP A 267 10.90 -18.48 -9.85
C ASP A 267 11.08 -17.01 -10.26
N TRP A 268 10.84 -16.69 -11.53
CA TRP A 268 10.82 -15.30 -12.00
C TRP A 268 9.74 -14.46 -11.31
N VAL A 269 8.52 -14.99 -11.17
CA VAL A 269 7.44 -14.30 -10.48
C VAL A 269 7.77 -14.10 -9.00
N ASN A 270 8.30 -15.14 -8.34
CA ASN A 270 8.79 -15.05 -6.97
C ASN A 270 9.88 -13.98 -6.83
N LEU A 271 10.86 -13.98 -7.74
CA LEU A 271 11.92 -12.96 -7.78
C LEU A 271 11.35 -11.54 -7.83
N TYR A 272 10.40 -11.27 -8.72
CA TYR A 272 9.82 -9.93 -8.85
C TYR A 272 9.11 -9.48 -7.57
N ALA A 273 8.33 -10.38 -6.95
CA ALA A 273 7.66 -10.08 -5.69
C ALA A 273 8.65 -9.88 -4.53
N LEU A 274 9.68 -10.74 -4.42
CA LEU A 274 10.75 -10.60 -3.43
C LEU A 274 11.49 -9.27 -3.58
N ALA A 275 11.90 -8.92 -4.80
CA ALA A 275 12.63 -7.69 -5.11
C ALA A 275 11.88 -6.45 -4.63
N VAL A 276 10.58 -6.36 -4.93
CA VAL A 276 9.75 -5.23 -4.48
C VAL A 276 9.60 -5.22 -2.96
N ASN A 277 9.36 -6.37 -2.32
CA ASN A 277 9.13 -6.38 -0.88
C ASN A 277 10.40 -6.18 -0.06
N GLU A 278 11.55 -6.61 -0.55
CA GLU A 278 12.85 -6.31 0.05
C GLU A 278 13.17 -4.82 -0.05
N GLU A 279 12.85 -4.17 -1.18
CA GLU A 279 12.95 -2.71 -1.31
C GLU A 279 11.95 -2.00 -0.38
N ASN A 280 10.71 -2.48 -0.31
CA ASN A 280 9.73 -1.96 0.63
C ASN A 280 10.24 -2.04 2.08
N ALA A 281 10.73 -3.20 2.50
CA ALA A 281 11.25 -3.41 3.85
C ALA A 281 12.45 -2.52 4.18
N ALA A 282 13.25 -2.17 3.18
CA ALA A 282 14.41 -1.29 3.32
C ALA A 282 14.07 0.21 3.26
N GLY A 283 12.80 0.59 3.12
CA GLY A 283 12.41 1.99 3.00
C GLY A 283 12.57 2.59 1.60
N GLY A 284 12.80 1.74 0.59
CA GLY A 284 12.94 2.15 -0.81
C GLY A 284 11.65 2.68 -1.42
N ARG A 285 11.76 3.22 -2.64
CA ARG A 285 10.60 3.69 -3.41
C ARG A 285 9.75 2.53 -3.89
N VAL A 286 8.46 2.56 -3.53
CA VAL A 286 7.48 1.55 -3.92
C VAL A 286 6.17 2.20 -4.36
N VAL A 287 5.29 1.41 -4.95
CA VAL A 287 3.90 1.79 -5.18
C VAL A 287 3.01 1.04 -4.19
N THR A 288 2.22 1.77 -3.42
CA THR A 288 1.14 1.20 -2.63
C THR A 288 0.14 0.51 -3.56
N ALA A 289 -0.16 -0.80 -3.37
CA ALA A 289 -0.98 -1.58 -4.31
C ALA A 289 -1.70 -2.79 -3.65
N PRO A 290 -2.81 -2.61 -2.92
CA PRO A 290 -3.38 -1.38 -2.39
C PRO A 290 -2.70 -0.90 -1.11
N THR A 291 -1.78 -1.67 -0.53
CA THR A 291 -0.95 -1.32 0.64
C THR A 291 0.52 -1.59 0.36
N ASN A 292 1.41 -1.03 1.19
CA ASN A 292 2.84 -1.34 1.09
C ASN A 292 3.14 -2.80 1.48
N GLY A 293 2.38 -3.36 2.42
CA GLY A 293 2.55 -4.77 2.82
C GLY A 293 2.28 -5.76 1.68
N ALA A 294 1.52 -5.35 0.66
CA ALA A 294 1.21 -6.15 -0.53
C ALA A 294 1.79 -5.56 -1.84
N ALA A 295 2.75 -4.64 -1.75
CA ALA A 295 3.27 -3.88 -2.88
C ALA A 295 3.93 -4.74 -3.98
N GLY A 296 4.33 -5.98 -3.66
CA GLY A 296 5.02 -6.88 -4.60
C GLY A 296 4.09 -7.60 -5.58
N ILE A 297 2.81 -7.79 -5.26
CA ILE A 297 1.92 -8.66 -6.04
C ILE A 297 1.60 -8.08 -7.42
N ILE A 298 1.05 -6.86 -7.46
CA ILE A 298 0.67 -6.19 -8.70
C ILE A 298 1.87 -6.08 -9.66
N PRO A 299 3.03 -5.54 -9.25
CA PRO A 299 4.16 -5.43 -10.16
C PRO A 299 4.75 -6.79 -10.59
N ALA A 300 4.72 -7.82 -9.74
CA ALA A 300 5.19 -9.14 -10.11
C ALA A 300 4.31 -9.77 -11.19
N VAL A 301 2.97 -9.70 -11.04
CA VAL A 301 2.03 -10.24 -12.01
C VAL A 301 2.02 -9.42 -13.31
N LEU A 302 2.15 -8.09 -13.23
CA LEU A 302 2.27 -7.24 -14.42
C LEU A 302 3.59 -7.49 -15.17
N ASN A 303 4.68 -7.71 -14.43
CA ASN A 303 5.97 -8.09 -15.05
C ASN A 303 5.93 -9.49 -15.67
N TYR A 304 5.16 -10.43 -15.06
CA TYR A 304 4.85 -11.72 -15.69
C TYR A 304 4.08 -11.52 -17.01
N TYR A 305 3.06 -10.69 -17.04
CA TYR A 305 2.32 -10.35 -18.27
C TYR A 305 3.27 -9.84 -19.35
N LEU A 306 4.16 -8.91 -19.03
CA LEU A 306 5.04 -8.30 -20.01
C LEU A 306 6.13 -9.24 -20.55
N ASN A 307 6.65 -10.16 -19.74
CA ASN A 307 7.79 -10.99 -20.12
C ASN A 307 7.45 -12.41 -20.57
N PHE A 308 6.28 -12.93 -20.17
CA PHE A 308 5.93 -14.34 -20.37
C PHE A 308 4.62 -14.55 -21.14
N THR A 309 3.95 -13.50 -21.57
CA THR A 309 2.74 -13.64 -22.40
C THR A 309 2.94 -13.03 -23.78
N HIS A 310 2.17 -13.55 -24.75
CA HIS A 310 2.20 -13.03 -26.11
C HIS A 310 1.37 -11.74 -26.20
N HIS A 311 1.81 -10.81 -27.07
CA HIS A 311 1.11 -9.56 -27.37
C HIS A 311 1.00 -8.55 -26.22
N SER A 312 1.85 -8.67 -25.19
CA SER A 312 1.94 -7.65 -24.14
C SER A 312 2.44 -6.30 -24.69
N ASN A 313 1.83 -5.21 -24.23
CA ASN A 313 2.17 -3.84 -24.66
C ASN A 313 1.77 -2.81 -23.58
N GLU A 314 2.04 -1.53 -23.83
CA GLU A 314 1.71 -0.44 -22.89
C GLU A 314 0.20 -0.25 -22.69
N ASP A 315 -0.63 -0.49 -23.71
CA ASP A 315 -2.09 -0.44 -23.57
C ASP A 315 -2.58 -1.50 -22.60
N GLY A 316 -2.00 -2.70 -22.65
CA GLY A 316 -2.29 -3.75 -21.69
C GLY A 316 -1.83 -3.41 -20.26
N VAL A 317 -0.75 -2.65 -20.08
CA VAL A 317 -0.37 -2.14 -18.74
C VAL A 317 -1.45 -1.20 -18.19
N ILE A 318 -1.97 -0.31 -19.03
CA ILE A 318 -3.04 0.62 -18.64
C ILE A 318 -4.33 -0.13 -18.33
N GLU A 319 -4.73 -1.06 -19.19
CA GLU A 319 -5.90 -1.92 -18.97
C GLU A 319 -5.78 -2.73 -17.69
N PHE A 320 -4.60 -3.31 -17.43
CA PHE A 320 -4.32 -4.05 -16.19
C PHE A 320 -4.53 -3.17 -14.96
N LEU A 321 -3.93 -1.97 -14.91
CA LEU A 321 -4.01 -1.09 -13.75
C LEU A 321 -5.42 -0.52 -13.55
N LEU A 322 -6.15 -0.19 -14.62
CA LEU A 322 -7.55 0.24 -14.54
C LEU A 322 -8.45 -0.88 -14.00
N THR A 323 -8.30 -2.10 -14.52
CA THR A 323 -9.08 -3.27 -14.05
C THR A 323 -8.76 -3.60 -12.61
N ALA A 324 -7.47 -3.64 -12.24
CA ALA A 324 -7.04 -3.84 -10.86
C ALA A 324 -7.62 -2.76 -9.94
N GLY A 325 -7.63 -1.50 -10.39
CA GLY A 325 -8.23 -0.38 -9.67
C GLY A 325 -9.73 -0.57 -9.40
N ALA A 326 -10.50 -0.97 -10.42
CA ALA A 326 -11.94 -1.25 -10.26
C ALA A 326 -12.20 -2.30 -9.17
N ILE A 327 -11.46 -3.41 -9.20
CA ILE A 327 -11.58 -4.48 -8.20
C ILE A 327 -11.17 -3.96 -6.81
N GLY A 328 -10.06 -3.22 -6.71
CA GLY A 328 -9.61 -2.64 -5.44
C GLY A 328 -10.62 -1.68 -4.82
N ILE A 329 -11.30 -0.87 -5.62
CA ILE A 329 -12.37 0.03 -5.18
C ILE A 329 -13.51 -0.73 -4.51
N LEU A 330 -13.90 -1.89 -5.02
CA LEU A 330 -14.96 -2.71 -4.40
C LEU A 330 -14.59 -3.11 -2.96
N TYR A 331 -13.32 -3.42 -2.69
CA TYR A 331 -12.84 -3.73 -1.34
C TYR A 331 -12.81 -2.51 -0.43
N VAL A 332 -12.40 -1.35 -0.95
CA VAL A 332 -12.43 -0.08 -0.20
C VAL A 332 -13.86 0.30 0.20
N LEU A 333 -14.82 0.10 -0.70
CA LEU A 333 -16.22 0.48 -0.46
C LEU A 333 -16.96 -0.48 0.48
N ASN A 334 -16.66 -1.79 0.41
CA ASN A 334 -17.49 -2.83 1.04
C ASN A 334 -16.82 -3.60 2.17
N ALA A 335 -15.51 -3.40 2.37
CA ALA A 335 -14.74 -4.08 3.41
C ALA A 335 -13.64 -3.14 3.95
N SER A 336 -12.40 -3.58 3.96
CA SER A 336 -11.22 -2.78 4.30
C SER A 336 -9.99 -3.32 3.58
N ILE A 337 -9.04 -2.42 3.29
CA ILE A 337 -7.72 -2.77 2.76
C ILE A 337 -6.63 -2.64 3.85
N SER A 338 -6.99 -2.56 5.12
CA SER A 338 -6.07 -2.38 6.24
C SER A 338 -5.80 -3.68 6.97
N GLY A 339 -4.53 -4.08 7.07
CA GLY A 339 -4.09 -5.23 7.87
C GLY A 339 -4.44 -5.09 9.36
N ALA A 340 -4.47 -3.86 9.88
CA ALA A 340 -4.86 -3.55 11.24
C ALA A 340 -6.36 -3.75 11.52
N GLU A 341 -7.20 -3.72 10.48
CA GLU A 341 -8.65 -3.92 10.60
C GLU A 341 -9.09 -5.35 10.28
N VAL A 342 -8.56 -5.93 9.21
CA VAL A 342 -9.04 -7.22 8.70
C VAL A 342 -7.94 -8.28 8.51
N GLY A 343 -6.69 -8.02 8.94
CA GLY A 343 -5.57 -8.93 8.70
C GLY A 343 -5.00 -8.83 7.27
N CYS A 344 -4.03 -9.68 6.95
CA CYS A 344 -3.40 -9.70 5.62
C CYS A 344 -4.34 -10.13 4.48
N GLN A 345 -5.51 -10.69 4.75
CA GLN A 345 -6.53 -10.89 3.73
C GLN A 345 -6.92 -9.55 3.06
N GLY A 346 -6.93 -8.43 3.82
CA GLY A 346 -7.18 -7.08 3.32
C GLY A 346 -6.01 -6.47 2.53
N GLU A 347 -4.83 -7.01 2.63
CA GLU A 347 -3.64 -6.54 1.92
C GLU A 347 -3.27 -7.52 0.80
N VAL A 348 -2.67 -8.64 1.14
CA VAL A 348 -2.23 -9.70 0.20
C VAL A 348 -3.40 -10.31 -0.55
N GLY A 349 -4.52 -10.58 0.15
CA GLY A 349 -5.73 -11.14 -0.48
C GLY A 349 -6.34 -10.18 -1.49
N VAL A 350 -6.45 -8.90 -1.14
CA VAL A 350 -6.97 -7.87 -2.06
C VAL A 350 -6.04 -7.69 -3.25
N ALA A 351 -4.73 -7.56 -3.05
CA ALA A 351 -3.77 -7.44 -4.14
C ALA A 351 -3.77 -8.67 -5.07
N CYS A 352 -3.92 -9.88 -4.50
CA CYS A 352 -4.07 -11.12 -5.27
C CYS A 352 -5.35 -11.09 -6.13
N SER A 353 -6.48 -10.70 -5.56
CA SER A 353 -7.76 -10.54 -6.26
C SER A 353 -7.67 -9.51 -7.40
N MET A 354 -7.09 -8.32 -7.12
CA MET A 354 -6.86 -7.28 -8.10
C MET A 354 -5.99 -7.77 -9.26
N ALA A 355 -4.87 -8.44 -8.96
CA ALA A 355 -3.94 -8.94 -9.96
C ALA A 355 -4.54 -10.08 -10.80
N ALA A 356 -5.30 -10.99 -10.18
CA ALA A 356 -5.96 -12.11 -10.88
C ALA A 356 -6.98 -11.61 -11.90
N GLY A 357 -7.85 -10.70 -11.50
CA GLY A 357 -8.84 -10.10 -12.40
C GLY A 357 -8.18 -9.28 -13.52
N ALA A 358 -7.20 -8.46 -13.17
CA ALA A 358 -6.48 -7.64 -14.15
C ALA A 358 -5.73 -8.48 -15.19
N LEU A 359 -5.04 -9.54 -14.76
CA LEU A 359 -4.36 -10.46 -15.66
C LEU A 359 -5.35 -11.19 -16.59
N THR A 360 -6.54 -11.53 -16.06
CA THR A 360 -7.61 -12.15 -16.86
C THR A 360 -8.09 -11.21 -17.96
N ALA A 361 -8.28 -9.92 -17.65
CA ALA A 361 -8.70 -8.91 -18.63
C ALA A 361 -7.71 -8.79 -19.79
N VAL A 362 -6.43 -8.53 -19.48
CA VAL A 362 -5.39 -8.31 -20.51
C VAL A 362 -5.04 -9.57 -21.32
N LEU A 363 -5.47 -10.74 -20.87
CA LEU A 363 -5.36 -12.01 -21.60
C LEU A 363 -6.65 -12.36 -22.37
N GLY A 364 -7.58 -11.40 -22.50
CA GLY A 364 -8.78 -11.52 -23.31
C GLY A 364 -9.95 -12.26 -22.64
N GLY A 365 -9.93 -12.39 -21.32
CA GLY A 365 -11.04 -12.95 -20.56
C GLY A 365 -12.29 -12.06 -20.60
N SER A 366 -13.47 -12.66 -20.60
CA SER A 366 -14.73 -11.94 -20.47
C SER A 366 -14.85 -11.25 -19.10
N VAL A 367 -15.72 -10.23 -19.00
CA VAL A 367 -15.95 -9.52 -17.72
C VAL A 367 -16.39 -10.45 -16.59
N THR A 368 -17.12 -11.53 -16.90
CA THR A 368 -17.49 -12.55 -15.92
C THR A 368 -16.31 -13.42 -15.50
N GLN A 369 -15.36 -13.71 -16.40
CA GLN A 369 -14.12 -14.42 -16.07
C GLN A 369 -13.18 -13.53 -15.25
N VAL A 370 -13.15 -12.23 -15.51
CA VAL A 370 -12.40 -11.25 -14.71
C VAL A 370 -12.92 -11.24 -13.27
N GLU A 371 -14.22 -11.16 -13.08
CA GLU A 371 -14.86 -11.20 -11.75
C GLU A 371 -14.59 -12.52 -11.05
N ASN A 372 -14.71 -13.66 -11.76
CA ASN A 372 -14.42 -14.97 -11.19
C ASN A 372 -12.94 -15.14 -10.79
N ALA A 373 -12.00 -14.65 -11.60
CA ALA A 373 -10.59 -14.68 -11.22
C ALA A 373 -10.30 -13.86 -9.95
N ALA A 374 -10.94 -12.69 -9.85
CA ALA A 374 -10.82 -11.85 -8.67
C ALA A 374 -11.42 -12.51 -7.41
N GLU A 375 -12.55 -13.18 -7.56
CA GLU A 375 -13.19 -13.97 -6.50
C GLU A 375 -12.29 -15.11 -6.03
N ILE A 376 -11.79 -15.97 -6.95
CA ILE A 376 -10.89 -17.09 -6.65
C ILE A 376 -9.62 -16.57 -5.94
N GLY A 377 -9.07 -15.45 -6.40
CA GLY A 377 -7.91 -14.83 -5.78
C GLY A 377 -8.12 -14.46 -4.32
N MET A 378 -9.32 -13.95 -3.96
CA MET A 378 -9.63 -13.61 -2.57
C MET A 378 -10.01 -14.82 -1.74
N GLU A 379 -10.85 -15.72 -2.23
CA GLU A 379 -11.34 -16.86 -1.43
C GLU A 379 -10.19 -17.68 -0.84
N HIS A 380 -9.08 -17.82 -1.59
CA HIS A 380 -7.89 -18.55 -1.17
C HIS A 380 -6.95 -17.76 -0.25
N ASN A 381 -7.34 -16.54 0.14
CA ASN A 381 -6.65 -15.71 1.12
C ASN A 381 -7.54 -15.33 2.33
N LEU A 382 -8.78 -15.85 2.40
CA LEU A 382 -9.66 -15.63 3.55
C LEU A 382 -9.04 -16.15 4.85
N GLY A 383 -9.20 -15.38 5.93
CA GLY A 383 -8.66 -15.72 7.24
C GLY A 383 -7.16 -15.45 7.42
N LEU A 384 -6.47 -14.89 6.42
CA LEU A 384 -5.04 -14.60 6.52
C LEU A 384 -4.77 -13.50 7.56
N THR A 385 -4.05 -13.87 8.62
CA THR A 385 -3.71 -12.97 9.74
C THR A 385 -2.63 -11.97 9.34
N CYS A 386 -2.53 -10.84 10.06
CA CYS A 386 -1.40 -9.91 9.99
C CYS A 386 -0.57 -10.00 11.28
N ASP A 387 0.48 -10.78 11.24
CA ASP A 387 1.29 -11.20 12.38
C ASP A 387 2.82 -11.12 12.09
N PRO A 388 3.31 -9.93 11.66
CA PRO A 388 4.70 -9.76 11.27
C PRO A 388 5.65 -9.96 12.47
N VAL A 389 6.71 -10.74 12.26
CA VAL A 389 7.75 -10.99 13.26
C VAL A 389 8.48 -9.68 13.57
N GLY A 390 8.70 -9.41 14.86
CA GLY A 390 9.30 -8.15 15.30
C GLY A 390 8.52 -6.89 14.94
N GLY A 391 7.29 -7.01 14.41
CA GLY A 391 6.51 -5.90 13.88
C GLY A 391 7.06 -5.33 12.58
N LEU A 392 7.92 -6.08 11.87
CA LEU A 392 8.57 -5.64 10.64
C LEU A 392 7.87 -6.22 9.40
N VAL A 393 7.73 -5.43 8.34
CA VAL A 393 7.16 -5.88 7.06
C VAL A 393 8.19 -6.72 6.29
N GLN A 394 8.63 -7.81 6.92
CA GLN A 394 9.64 -8.74 6.41
C GLN A 394 9.12 -10.17 6.42
N ILE A 395 9.05 -10.81 7.58
CA ILE A 395 8.58 -12.18 7.76
C ILE A 395 7.20 -12.14 8.43
N PRO A 396 6.17 -12.71 7.83
CA PRO A 396 6.11 -13.48 6.56
C PRO A 396 5.72 -12.65 5.32
N CYS A 397 5.71 -11.33 5.40
CA CYS A 397 5.14 -10.44 4.36
C CYS A 397 5.80 -10.65 3.00
N ILE A 398 7.14 -10.82 2.96
CA ILE A 398 7.90 -11.00 1.72
C ILE A 398 7.45 -12.28 1.01
N GLU A 399 7.39 -13.42 1.70
CA GLU A 399 6.92 -14.68 1.13
C GLU A 399 5.44 -14.67 0.75
N ARG A 400 4.59 -14.01 1.57
CA ARG A 400 3.15 -13.88 1.27
C ARG A 400 2.90 -13.17 -0.05
N ASN A 401 3.73 -12.19 -0.41
CA ASN A 401 3.62 -11.51 -1.71
C ASN A 401 4.01 -12.45 -2.87
N ALA A 402 5.09 -13.21 -2.74
CA ALA A 402 5.48 -14.21 -3.73
C ALA A 402 4.35 -15.24 -3.95
N MET A 403 3.84 -15.82 -2.85
CA MET A 403 2.73 -16.76 -2.90
C MET A 403 1.45 -16.13 -3.47
N GLY A 404 1.13 -14.89 -3.09
CA GLY A 404 -0.03 -14.15 -3.59
C GLY A 404 0.04 -13.90 -5.10
N SER A 405 1.25 -13.62 -5.63
CA SER A 405 1.48 -13.43 -7.06
C SER A 405 1.22 -14.72 -7.85
N ILE A 406 1.71 -15.85 -7.36
CA ILE A 406 1.46 -17.16 -7.99
C ILE A 406 -0.01 -17.55 -7.90
N LYS A 407 -0.67 -17.32 -6.76
CA LYS A 407 -2.12 -17.54 -6.62
C LYS A 407 -2.91 -16.71 -7.63
N ALA A 408 -2.54 -15.45 -7.86
CA ALA A 408 -3.21 -14.58 -8.83
C ALA A 408 -3.12 -15.15 -10.26
N ILE A 409 -1.94 -15.60 -10.68
CA ILE A 409 -1.74 -16.23 -11.98
C ILE A 409 -2.54 -17.53 -12.09
N ASN A 410 -2.56 -18.35 -11.04
CA ASN A 410 -3.33 -19.59 -11.04
C ASN A 410 -4.86 -19.34 -11.05
N ALA A 411 -5.33 -18.34 -10.29
CA ALA A 411 -6.73 -17.93 -10.29
C ALA A 411 -7.21 -17.48 -11.69
N GLN A 412 -6.37 -16.68 -12.37
CA GLN A 412 -6.60 -16.31 -13.77
C GLN A 412 -6.74 -17.54 -14.68
N ARG A 413 -5.82 -18.51 -14.56
CA ARG A 413 -5.87 -19.74 -15.38
C ARG A 413 -7.13 -20.56 -15.15
N LEU A 414 -7.56 -20.70 -13.89
CA LEU A 414 -8.79 -21.40 -13.53
C LEU A 414 -10.02 -20.68 -14.08
N ALA A 415 -10.09 -19.35 -13.93
CA ALA A 415 -11.21 -18.56 -14.42
C ALA A 415 -11.35 -18.58 -15.94
N MET A 416 -10.22 -18.59 -16.68
CA MET A 416 -10.25 -18.69 -18.15
C MET A 416 -10.79 -20.04 -18.66
N GLN A 417 -10.70 -21.10 -17.87
CA GLN A 417 -11.26 -22.42 -18.20
C GLN A 417 -12.74 -22.55 -17.78
N ALA A 418 -13.24 -21.63 -16.97
CA ALA A 418 -14.61 -21.67 -16.50
C ALA A 418 -15.58 -21.08 -17.55
N GLU A 419 -16.79 -21.64 -17.62
CA GLU A 419 -17.86 -21.18 -18.52
C GLU A 419 -18.58 -19.91 -18.00
N GLY A 420 -18.03 -19.22 -16.97
CA GLY A 420 -18.63 -18.03 -16.36
C GLY A 420 -19.86 -18.31 -15.48
N LYS A 421 -20.01 -19.55 -14.98
CA LYS A 421 -21.11 -19.98 -14.09
C LYS A 421 -20.61 -20.33 -12.70
N GLN A 422 -19.94 -19.38 -12.03
CA GLN A 422 -19.49 -19.57 -10.65
C GLN A 422 -20.66 -19.44 -9.65
N LYS A 423 -20.59 -20.17 -8.53
CA LYS A 423 -21.58 -20.10 -7.45
C LYS A 423 -21.32 -18.98 -6.45
N VAL A 424 -20.06 -18.61 -6.26
CA VAL A 424 -19.63 -17.55 -5.38
C VAL A 424 -19.31 -16.33 -6.24
N SER A 425 -19.87 -15.17 -5.91
CA SER A 425 -19.55 -13.91 -6.58
C SER A 425 -18.49 -13.14 -5.80
N LEU A 426 -17.82 -12.23 -6.48
CA LEU A 426 -16.85 -11.31 -5.85
C LEU A 426 -17.51 -10.55 -4.67
N ASP A 427 -18.76 -10.11 -4.78
CA ASP A 427 -19.46 -9.43 -3.70
C ASP A 427 -19.62 -10.32 -2.46
N LYS A 428 -19.88 -11.62 -2.64
CA LYS A 428 -19.99 -12.57 -1.53
C LYS A 428 -18.66 -12.80 -0.84
N VAL A 429 -17.58 -12.94 -1.60
CA VAL A 429 -16.26 -13.15 -1.00
C VAL A 429 -15.74 -11.88 -0.31
N ILE A 430 -16.04 -10.68 -0.83
CA ILE A 430 -15.75 -9.41 -0.16
C ILE A 430 -16.49 -9.31 1.18
N LYS A 431 -17.79 -9.65 1.18
CA LYS A 431 -18.58 -9.71 2.42
C LYS A 431 -17.99 -10.72 3.41
N THR A 432 -17.62 -11.91 2.95
CA THR A 432 -17.00 -12.94 3.79
C THR A 432 -15.68 -12.45 4.38
N MET A 433 -14.84 -11.78 3.59
CA MET A 433 -13.58 -11.18 4.06
C MET A 433 -13.84 -10.15 5.18
N ARG A 434 -14.84 -9.28 5.01
CA ARG A 434 -15.22 -8.30 6.04
C ARG A 434 -15.68 -8.99 7.33
N ASP A 435 -16.57 -9.97 7.21
CA ASP A 435 -17.14 -10.69 8.35
C ASP A 435 -16.03 -11.49 9.09
N THR A 436 -15.19 -12.22 8.36
CA THR A 436 -14.00 -12.91 8.91
C THR A 436 -13.04 -11.93 9.58
N GLY A 437 -12.84 -10.75 8.97
CA GLY A 437 -12.05 -9.69 9.56
C GLY A 437 -12.64 -9.19 10.88
N ALA A 438 -13.96 -9.03 10.98
CA ALA A 438 -14.62 -8.63 12.23
C ALA A 438 -14.44 -9.68 13.33
N ASP A 439 -14.54 -10.97 13.00
CA ASP A 439 -14.37 -12.09 13.93
C ASP A 439 -12.91 -12.33 14.34
N MET A 440 -11.95 -11.85 13.56
CA MET A 440 -10.53 -12.00 13.84
C MET A 440 -10.15 -11.24 15.12
N LYS A 441 -9.51 -11.92 16.07
CA LYS A 441 -9.05 -11.32 17.33
C LYS A 441 -7.97 -10.26 17.07
N LYS A 442 -8.00 -9.15 17.80
CA LYS A 442 -7.05 -8.01 17.68
C LYS A 442 -5.58 -8.43 17.64
N ARG A 443 -5.18 -9.49 18.38
CA ARG A 443 -3.79 -9.98 18.41
C ARG A 443 -3.27 -10.47 17.05
N TYR A 444 -4.16 -10.73 16.08
CA TYR A 444 -3.84 -11.16 14.71
C TYR A 444 -3.95 -10.05 13.67
N LYS A 445 -4.12 -8.79 14.11
CA LYS A 445 -4.34 -7.61 13.29
C LYS A 445 -3.21 -6.59 13.48
N GLU A 446 -2.03 -6.87 12.92
CA GLU A 446 -0.86 -5.97 12.91
C GLU A 446 -0.41 -5.49 14.30
N THR A 447 -0.52 -6.36 15.34
CA THR A 447 -0.14 -6.02 16.71
C THR A 447 1.15 -6.67 17.18
N SER A 448 1.66 -7.64 16.44
CA SER A 448 2.79 -8.51 16.82
C SER A 448 2.59 -9.21 18.18
N ARG A 449 1.32 -9.45 18.59
CA ARG A 449 0.95 -10.08 19.85
C ARG A 449 0.34 -11.47 19.68
N GLY A 450 0.42 -12.06 18.48
CA GLY A 450 -0.14 -13.36 18.15
C GLY A 450 0.44 -13.91 16.86
N GLY A 451 0.06 -15.13 16.51
CA GLY A 451 0.50 -15.79 15.29
C GLY A 451 2.01 -16.03 15.26
N LEU A 452 2.63 -15.83 14.10
CA LEU A 452 4.07 -16.01 13.91
C LEU A 452 4.90 -15.09 14.77
N ALA A 453 4.44 -13.87 15.01
CA ALA A 453 5.17 -12.87 15.79
C ALA A 453 5.54 -13.31 17.23
N VAL A 454 4.80 -14.24 17.82
CA VAL A 454 5.05 -14.75 19.19
C VAL A 454 5.56 -16.19 19.22
N ASN A 455 5.62 -16.85 18.06
CA ASN A 455 6.07 -18.25 17.94
C ASN A 455 7.46 -18.38 17.31
N VAL A 456 8.03 -17.29 16.82
CA VAL A 456 9.42 -17.21 16.39
C VAL A 456 10.23 -16.68 17.58
N ILE A 457 11.11 -17.52 18.13
CA ILE A 457 12.02 -17.11 19.20
C ILE A 457 13.18 -16.40 18.52
N GLU A 458 13.30 -15.10 18.76
CA GLU A 458 14.52 -14.36 18.42
C GLU A 458 15.59 -14.74 19.45
N CYS A 459 16.61 -15.48 19.01
CA CYS A 459 17.79 -15.80 19.83
C CYS A 459 18.82 -14.68 19.72
#